data_5afe0f0566d941d1b0c5400be46c62c3
#
_entry.id   5afe0f0566d941d1b0c5400be46c62c3
#
_cell.length_a   1.000
_cell.length_b   1.000
_cell.length_c   1.000
_cell.angle_alpha   90.00
_cell.angle_beta   90.00
_cell.angle_gamma   90.00
#
_symmetry.space_group_name_H-M   'P 1'
#
loop_
_entity.id
_entity.type
_entity.pdbx_description
1 polymer ?
#
loop_
_entity_poly.entity_id
_entity_poly.type
_entity_poly.pdbx_seq_one_letter_code
_entity_poly.pdbx_strand_id
1 'polypeptide(L)'
;MTASSSEAPKAHLGVTPPINTDMPAEHDAAASEALVHTLRELGVYESDAGKAVRTGVLDRLRAIADAWCENEWALAIAERACDGADCERALAASAPPRCELRTFGSVRLDVHTPDADIDVVLVAPRHCTRRAFFDTLVAALEGDAHIGAGGVMAVRDAYTPVVKLRVGATDVDLLFAPLACDELPEPLDVMDDAVLEGLDEAAIRSLNGARVAEMLLSLVPDPAVFRVALRAVKRWARCKGLYSNVLGLLGGVNCAILAAFVCQRYPNAAPSTVVGRFFRIFDGWDWPNPVLIAAPGAPPSSAGDESVASRYAAWNPRLNPRDRAHLAPIVTPAHPTMNSSYNVGAPQLRAIKDELSKGLETTRRVEKLAAHWRADESPTGDRAADLRDAWRRLFAPSDFFARHRHYVQVDVSAADDAGLRKWNAWCESRLRNLVVALDTPGYVRARPH
;
A
#
# COMPACT_ATOMS: atom_id res chain seq x y z
N MET A 1 33.93 15.04 -25.55
CA MET A 1 33.69 15.90 -24.37
C MET A 1 32.18 16.06 -24.21
N THR A 2 31.55 15.12 -23.51
CA THR A 2 30.13 15.21 -23.13
C THR A 2 30.09 15.67 -21.69
N ALA A 3 29.51 16.85 -21.46
CA ALA A 3 29.37 17.44 -20.15
C ALA A 3 28.47 16.52 -19.25
N SER A 4 29.09 16.01 -18.19
CA SER A 4 28.36 15.42 -17.07
C SER A 4 27.48 16.51 -16.48
N SER A 5 26.16 16.42 -16.65
CA SER A 5 25.21 17.21 -15.91
C SER A 5 25.28 16.79 -14.45
N SER A 6 25.96 17.58 -13.62
CA SER A 6 25.92 17.41 -12.17
C SER A 6 24.50 17.73 -11.71
N GLU A 7 23.68 16.69 -11.52
CA GLU A 7 22.40 16.87 -10.83
C GLU A 7 22.66 17.50 -9.45
N ALA A 8 21.89 18.53 -9.11
CA ALA A 8 21.95 19.15 -7.81
C ALA A 8 21.58 18.14 -6.71
N PRO A 9 22.18 18.20 -5.52
CA PRO A 9 21.86 17.30 -4.42
C PRO A 9 20.37 17.39 -4.08
N LYS A 10 19.71 16.24 -3.99
CA LYS A 10 18.27 16.14 -3.71
C LYS A 10 17.94 16.68 -2.31
N ALA A 11 16.85 17.40 -2.20
CA ALA A 11 16.41 18.01 -0.95
C ALA A 11 16.13 16.96 0.14
N HIS A 12 16.37 17.31 1.40
CA HIS A 12 15.95 16.51 2.54
C HIS A 12 14.44 16.62 2.75
N LEU A 13 13.73 15.52 2.66
CA LEU A 13 12.27 15.46 2.73
C LEU A 13 11.73 14.81 4.02
N GLY A 14 12.57 14.19 4.83
CA GLY A 14 12.18 13.42 6.01
C GLY A 14 12.36 14.17 7.33
N VAL A 15 11.84 13.56 8.41
CA VAL A 15 12.01 14.03 9.79
C VAL A 15 13.45 13.84 10.28
N THR A 16 14.07 12.75 9.87
CA THR A 16 15.42 12.35 10.29
C THR A 16 16.44 12.72 9.22
N PRO A 17 17.55 13.42 9.55
CA PRO A 17 18.55 13.85 8.57
C PRO A 17 19.14 12.67 7.77
N PRO A 18 19.61 12.87 6.53
CA PRO A 18 20.32 11.84 5.77
C PRO A 18 21.53 11.27 6.53
N ILE A 19 21.82 9.99 6.32
CA ILE A 19 23.05 9.35 6.83
C ILE A 19 24.19 9.61 5.87
N ASN A 20 23.90 9.57 4.57
CA ASN A 20 24.89 9.77 3.52
C ASN A 20 24.19 10.40 2.30
N THR A 21 24.84 11.39 1.71
CA THR A 21 24.37 12.13 0.52
C THR A 21 25.30 11.94 -0.68
N ASP A 22 26.26 11.00 -0.62
CA ASP A 22 27.17 10.72 -1.72
C ASP A 22 26.39 10.23 -2.95
N MET A 23 26.92 10.57 -4.12
CA MET A 23 26.41 10.06 -5.40
C MET A 23 26.80 8.58 -5.57
N PRO A 24 25.99 7.80 -6.32
CA PRO A 24 26.30 6.40 -6.57
C PRO A 24 27.64 6.24 -7.31
N ALA A 25 28.39 5.23 -6.93
CA ALA A 25 29.57 4.81 -7.68
C ALA A 25 29.17 3.93 -8.89
N GLU A 26 30.09 3.74 -9.85
CA GLU A 26 29.85 2.91 -11.03
C GLU A 26 29.45 1.47 -10.68
N HIS A 27 30.04 0.91 -9.65
CA HIS A 27 29.69 -0.44 -9.17
C HIS A 27 28.26 -0.54 -8.58
N ASP A 28 27.72 0.56 -8.06
CA ASP A 28 26.33 0.61 -7.61
C ASP A 28 25.34 0.55 -8.80
N ALA A 29 25.75 1.16 -9.95
CA ALA A 29 24.96 1.09 -11.18
C ALA A 29 24.89 -0.35 -11.71
N ALA A 30 26.03 -1.06 -11.78
CA ALA A 30 26.09 -2.45 -12.22
C ALA A 30 25.26 -3.38 -11.30
N ALA A 31 25.37 -3.20 -9.99
CA ALA A 31 24.56 -3.97 -9.03
C ALA A 31 23.06 -3.67 -9.14
N SER A 32 22.70 -2.42 -9.47
CA SER A 32 21.31 -2.02 -9.68
C SER A 32 20.73 -2.57 -10.97
N GLU A 33 21.51 -2.59 -12.05
CA GLU A 33 21.12 -3.21 -13.32
C GLU A 33 20.86 -4.72 -13.13
N ALA A 34 21.77 -5.42 -12.44
CA ALA A 34 21.62 -6.84 -12.12
C ALA A 34 20.36 -7.09 -11.25
N LEU A 35 20.04 -6.20 -10.29
CA LEU A 35 18.82 -6.25 -9.50
C LEU A 35 17.56 -6.12 -10.38
N VAL A 36 17.52 -5.09 -11.22
CA VAL A 36 16.36 -4.84 -12.12
C VAL A 36 16.17 -6.01 -13.08
N HIS A 37 17.26 -6.54 -13.65
CA HIS A 37 17.22 -7.70 -14.51
C HIS A 37 16.62 -8.92 -13.77
N THR A 38 17.12 -9.21 -12.57
CA THR A 38 16.62 -10.31 -11.74
C THR A 38 15.14 -10.14 -11.40
N LEU A 39 14.68 -8.93 -11.05
CA LEU A 39 13.26 -8.67 -10.78
C LEU A 39 12.37 -8.86 -12.02
N ARG A 40 12.88 -8.54 -13.22
CA ARG A 40 12.17 -8.81 -14.49
C ARG A 40 12.06 -10.29 -14.76
N GLU A 41 13.15 -11.05 -14.64
CA GLU A 41 13.13 -12.52 -14.76
C GLU A 41 12.15 -13.18 -13.79
N LEU A 42 12.00 -12.64 -12.59
CA LEU A 42 11.05 -13.12 -11.58
C LEU A 42 9.60 -12.68 -11.83
N GLY A 43 9.30 -12.02 -12.93
CA GLY A 43 7.95 -11.61 -13.31
C GLY A 43 7.34 -10.56 -12.38
N VAL A 44 8.16 -9.70 -11.75
CA VAL A 44 7.68 -8.69 -10.81
C VAL A 44 7.07 -7.49 -11.53
N TYR A 45 7.44 -7.27 -12.79
CA TYR A 45 6.94 -6.14 -13.59
C TYR A 45 5.71 -6.53 -14.41
N GLU A 46 4.74 -5.63 -14.44
CA GLU A 46 3.59 -5.74 -15.32
C GLU A 46 3.99 -5.48 -16.79
N SER A 47 3.39 -6.23 -17.70
CA SER A 47 3.54 -6.02 -19.15
C SER A 47 2.75 -4.80 -19.63
N ASP A 48 3.10 -4.24 -20.79
CA ASP A 48 2.35 -3.14 -21.36
C ASP A 48 0.92 -3.55 -21.73
N ALA A 49 0.72 -4.81 -22.14
CA ALA A 49 -0.61 -5.37 -22.37
C ALA A 49 -1.41 -5.45 -21.07
N GLY A 50 -0.81 -5.88 -19.96
CA GLY A 50 -1.46 -5.90 -18.65
C GLY A 50 -1.83 -4.51 -18.15
N LYS A 51 -0.94 -3.53 -18.34
CA LYS A 51 -1.23 -2.12 -18.02
C LYS A 51 -2.44 -1.59 -18.83
N ALA A 52 -2.51 -1.92 -20.13
CA ALA A 52 -3.63 -1.52 -20.97
C ALA A 52 -4.96 -2.15 -20.49
N VAL A 53 -4.94 -3.42 -20.06
CA VAL A 53 -6.12 -4.08 -19.47
C VAL A 53 -6.56 -3.33 -18.21
N ARG A 54 -5.63 -3.00 -17.28
CA ARG A 54 -5.95 -2.26 -16.05
C ARG A 54 -6.51 -0.87 -16.34
N THR A 55 -5.96 -0.17 -17.34
CA THR A 55 -6.50 1.12 -17.79
C THR A 55 -7.95 0.97 -18.27
N GLY A 56 -8.23 -0.04 -19.11
CA GLY A 56 -9.58 -0.30 -19.57
C GLY A 56 -10.57 -0.65 -18.45
N VAL A 57 -10.12 -1.36 -17.41
CA VAL A 57 -10.92 -1.60 -16.20
C VAL A 57 -11.25 -0.30 -15.47
N LEU A 58 -10.26 0.56 -15.27
CA LEU A 58 -10.45 1.86 -14.59
C LEU A 58 -11.37 2.80 -15.39
N ASP A 59 -11.22 2.85 -16.72
CA ASP A 59 -12.06 3.68 -17.57
C ASP A 59 -13.52 3.21 -17.55
N ARG A 60 -13.76 1.91 -17.55
CA ARG A 60 -15.10 1.34 -17.39
C ARG A 60 -15.71 1.70 -16.03
N LEU A 61 -14.97 1.52 -14.95
CA LEU A 61 -15.44 1.86 -13.61
C LEU A 61 -15.72 3.35 -13.48
N ARG A 62 -14.91 4.20 -14.10
CA ARG A 62 -15.15 5.65 -14.15
C ARG A 62 -16.46 5.98 -14.85
N ALA A 63 -16.71 5.40 -16.03
CA ALA A 63 -17.95 5.63 -16.75
C ALA A 63 -19.21 5.20 -15.96
N ILE A 64 -19.15 4.07 -15.25
CA ILE A 64 -20.26 3.60 -14.39
C ILE A 64 -20.45 4.55 -13.20
N ALA A 65 -19.36 4.98 -12.57
CA ALA A 65 -19.39 5.87 -11.41
C ALA A 65 -19.93 7.27 -11.78
N ASP A 66 -19.52 7.82 -12.94
CA ASP A 66 -20.00 9.11 -13.43
C ASP A 66 -21.50 9.05 -13.68
N ALA A 67 -21.99 8.06 -14.43
CA ALA A 67 -23.41 7.87 -14.68
C ALA A 67 -24.21 7.68 -13.39
N TRP A 68 -23.68 6.94 -12.43
CA TRP A 68 -24.29 6.77 -11.11
C TRP A 68 -24.36 8.11 -10.35
N CYS A 69 -23.29 8.88 -10.31
CA CYS A 69 -23.24 10.16 -9.62
C CYS A 69 -24.27 11.17 -10.22
N GLU A 70 -24.41 11.21 -11.54
CA GLU A 70 -25.42 12.00 -12.23
C GLU A 70 -26.85 11.58 -11.84
N ASN A 71 -27.12 10.27 -11.76
CA ASN A 71 -28.41 9.75 -11.35
C ASN A 71 -28.75 10.12 -9.89
N GLU A 72 -27.80 9.96 -8.97
CA GLU A 72 -27.99 10.32 -7.56
C GLU A 72 -28.23 11.84 -7.39
N TRP A 73 -27.53 12.65 -8.17
CA TRP A 73 -27.76 14.09 -8.21
C TRP A 73 -29.17 14.45 -8.71
N ALA A 74 -29.64 13.82 -9.80
CA ALA A 74 -30.98 14.01 -10.32
C ALA A 74 -32.06 13.62 -9.29
N LEU A 75 -31.87 12.51 -8.58
CA LEU A 75 -32.75 12.08 -7.48
C LEU A 75 -32.76 13.10 -6.33
N ALA A 76 -31.59 13.60 -5.93
CA ALA A 76 -31.49 14.59 -4.85
C ALA A 76 -32.16 15.93 -5.22
N ILE A 77 -32.16 16.33 -6.49
CA ILE A 77 -32.91 17.50 -6.97
C ILE A 77 -34.40 17.21 -6.95
N ALA A 78 -34.83 16.04 -7.45
CA ALA A 78 -36.24 15.66 -7.47
C ALA A 78 -36.86 15.61 -6.05
N GLU A 79 -36.13 15.15 -5.06
CA GLU A 79 -36.55 15.14 -3.66
C GLU A 79 -36.72 16.55 -3.06
N ARG A 80 -35.98 17.54 -3.55
CA ARG A 80 -35.99 18.93 -3.08
C ARG A 80 -37.02 19.80 -3.81
N ALA A 81 -37.42 19.41 -5.02
CA ALA A 81 -38.33 20.18 -5.84
C ALA A 81 -39.79 20.00 -5.33
N CYS A 82 -40.53 21.14 -5.34
CA CYS A 82 -41.93 21.12 -4.88
C CYS A 82 -42.89 20.56 -5.96
N ASP A 83 -42.51 20.59 -7.22
CA ASP A 83 -43.21 20.02 -8.35
C ASP A 83 -42.28 19.56 -9.49
N GLY A 84 -42.81 18.86 -10.52
CA GLY A 84 -42.04 18.35 -11.63
C GLY A 84 -41.42 19.43 -12.51
N ALA A 85 -42.11 20.57 -12.67
CA ALA A 85 -41.61 21.71 -13.47
C ALA A 85 -40.45 22.43 -12.78
N ASP A 86 -40.43 22.48 -11.45
CA ASP A 86 -39.31 23.00 -10.66
C ASP A 86 -38.11 22.05 -10.73
N CYS A 87 -38.34 20.73 -10.74
CA CYS A 87 -37.32 19.73 -10.91
C CYS A 87 -36.64 19.84 -12.28
N GLU A 88 -37.40 19.91 -13.38
CA GLU A 88 -36.88 20.09 -14.75
C GLU A 88 -36.07 21.37 -14.87
N ARG A 89 -36.53 22.48 -14.31
CA ARG A 89 -35.81 23.77 -14.32
C ARG A 89 -34.51 23.70 -13.52
N ALA A 90 -34.49 23.02 -12.35
CA ALA A 90 -33.31 22.87 -11.53
C ALA A 90 -32.25 21.97 -12.20
N LEU A 91 -32.67 20.88 -12.86
CA LEU A 91 -31.82 20.04 -13.66
C LEU A 91 -31.22 20.75 -14.88
N ALA A 92 -32.02 21.59 -15.55
CA ALA A 92 -31.55 22.35 -16.69
C ALA A 92 -30.63 23.53 -16.32
N ALA A 93 -30.70 24.02 -15.10
CA ALA A 93 -29.96 25.21 -14.64
C ALA A 93 -28.55 24.91 -14.12
N SER A 94 -28.22 23.66 -13.83
CA SER A 94 -26.91 23.27 -13.25
C SER A 94 -26.37 22.02 -13.90
N ALA A 95 -25.06 21.98 -14.17
CA ALA A 95 -24.38 20.76 -14.59
C ALA A 95 -24.34 19.76 -13.43
N PRO A 96 -24.42 18.45 -13.72
CA PRO A 96 -24.27 17.44 -12.66
C PRO A 96 -22.87 17.51 -12.05
N PRO A 97 -22.76 17.47 -10.70
CA PRO A 97 -21.46 17.43 -10.05
C PRO A 97 -20.73 16.14 -10.40
N ARG A 98 -19.44 16.24 -10.65
CA ARG A 98 -18.59 15.08 -10.93
C ARG A 98 -18.27 14.28 -9.69
N CYS A 99 -17.96 13.00 -9.87
CA CYS A 99 -17.22 12.19 -8.90
C CYS A 99 -15.77 11.98 -9.40
N GLU A 100 -14.93 11.41 -8.56
CA GLU A 100 -13.54 11.12 -8.93
C GLU A 100 -13.10 9.75 -8.46
N LEU A 101 -12.65 8.90 -9.41
CA LEU A 101 -12.09 7.58 -9.13
C LEU A 101 -10.57 7.70 -8.99
N ARG A 102 -10.04 7.43 -7.79
CA ARG A 102 -8.60 7.49 -7.50
C ARG A 102 -8.04 6.13 -7.18
N THR A 103 -6.96 5.75 -7.85
CA THR A 103 -6.18 4.57 -7.48
C THR A 103 -5.32 4.86 -6.27
N PHE A 104 -5.05 3.83 -5.47
CA PHE A 104 -4.09 3.89 -4.38
C PHE A 104 -3.29 2.59 -4.28
N GLY A 105 -2.58 2.36 -3.18
CA GLY A 105 -1.82 1.14 -2.98
C GLY A 105 -0.77 0.88 -4.06
N SER A 106 -0.65 -0.35 -4.50
CA SER A 106 0.43 -0.79 -5.39
C SER A 106 0.31 -0.23 -6.81
N VAL A 107 -0.89 0.02 -7.29
CA VAL A 107 -1.14 0.60 -8.62
C VAL A 107 -0.73 2.06 -8.65
N ARG A 108 -1.13 2.86 -7.67
CA ARG A 108 -0.76 4.29 -7.59
C ARG A 108 0.75 4.48 -7.43
N LEU A 109 1.39 3.63 -6.64
CA LEU A 109 2.84 3.65 -6.46
C LEU A 109 3.61 3.10 -7.66
N ASP A 110 2.93 2.53 -8.66
CA ASP A 110 3.52 1.82 -9.80
C ASP A 110 4.49 0.71 -9.37
N VAL A 111 4.06 -0.13 -8.43
CA VAL A 111 4.81 -1.28 -7.91
C VAL A 111 3.96 -2.55 -7.80
N HIS A 112 2.85 -2.60 -8.53
CA HIS A 112 2.00 -3.78 -8.65
C HIS A 112 2.68 -4.88 -9.46
N THR A 113 2.29 -6.12 -9.18
CA THR A 113 2.65 -7.31 -9.97
C THR A 113 1.49 -7.66 -10.91
N PRO A 114 1.71 -8.50 -11.94
CA PRO A 114 0.64 -8.87 -12.88
C PRO A 114 -0.61 -9.46 -12.24
N ASP A 115 -0.45 -10.13 -11.09
CA ASP A 115 -1.50 -10.76 -10.29
C ASP A 115 -2.10 -9.85 -9.20
N ALA A 116 -1.67 -8.59 -9.11
CA ALA A 116 -2.17 -7.68 -8.09
C ALA A 116 -3.59 -7.19 -8.42
N ASP A 117 -4.40 -7.00 -7.39
CA ASP A 117 -5.66 -6.26 -7.43
C ASP A 117 -5.47 -4.78 -7.78
N ILE A 118 -6.56 -4.11 -8.08
CA ILE A 118 -6.61 -2.64 -8.24
C ILE A 118 -7.33 -2.06 -7.04
N ASP A 119 -6.60 -1.33 -6.20
CA ASP A 119 -7.18 -0.57 -5.11
C ASP A 119 -7.67 0.79 -5.61
N VAL A 120 -8.96 1.09 -5.46
CA VAL A 120 -9.55 2.38 -5.87
C VAL A 120 -10.47 2.93 -4.79
N VAL A 121 -10.55 4.24 -4.70
CA VAL A 121 -11.55 4.96 -3.91
C VAL A 121 -12.36 5.87 -4.83
N LEU A 122 -13.68 5.75 -4.75
CA LEU A 122 -14.61 6.68 -5.37
C LEU A 122 -14.87 7.83 -4.41
N VAL A 123 -14.43 9.01 -4.77
CA VAL A 123 -14.69 10.26 -4.06
C VAL A 123 -15.86 10.95 -4.74
N ALA A 124 -16.90 11.30 -3.97
CA ALA A 124 -18.12 11.87 -4.52
C ALA A 124 -18.67 12.99 -3.63
N PRO A 125 -19.50 13.90 -4.16
CA PRO A 125 -20.19 14.92 -3.38
C PRO A 125 -21.19 14.32 -2.39
N ARG A 126 -21.67 15.14 -1.44
CA ARG A 126 -22.55 14.71 -0.31
C ARG A 126 -23.87 14.08 -0.72
N HIS A 127 -24.41 14.37 -1.90
CA HIS A 127 -25.65 13.77 -2.40
C HIS A 127 -25.48 12.28 -2.71
N CYS A 128 -24.27 11.84 -3.03
CA CYS A 128 -23.92 10.44 -3.17
C CYS A 128 -23.74 9.83 -1.78
N THR A 129 -24.74 9.13 -1.26
CA THR A 129 -24.69 8.58 0.08
C THR A 129 -23.99 7.21 0.11
N ARG A 130 -23.45 6.81 1.28
CA ARG A 130 -22.90 5.46 1.46
C ARG A 130 -23.96 4.36 1.25
N ARG A 131 -25.22 4.64 1.57
CA ARG A 131 -26.31 3.74 1.28
C ARG A 131 -26.50 3.54 -0.22
N ALA A 132 -26.56 4.63 -0.99
CA ALA A 132 -26.66 4.59 -2.43
C ALA A 132 -25.46 3.86 -3.07
N PHE A 133 -24.24 4.10 -2.58
CA PHE A 133 -23.05 3.35 -3.02
C PHE A 133 -23.24 1.83 -2.91
N PHE A 134 -23.81 1.33 -1.82
CA PHE A 134 -24.01 -0.10 -1.64
C PHE A 134 -25.31 -0.65 -2.25
N ASP A 135 -26.28 0.19 -2.53
CA ASP A 135 -27.57 -0.25 -3.09
C ASP A 135 -27.60 0.00 -4.62
N THR A 136 -27.49 1.24 -5.05
CA THR A 136 -27.69 1.62 -6.48
C THR A 136 -26.43 1.49 -7.32
N LEU A 137 -25.23 1.84 -6.80
CA LEU A 137 -23.99 1.62 -7.55
C LEU A 137 -23.68 0.11 -7.67
N VAL A 138 -23.86 -0.67 -6.62
CA VAL A 138 -23.68 -2.14 -6.69
C VAL A 138 -24.61 -2.73 -7.74
N ALA A 139 -25.89 -2.33 -7.79
CA ALA A 139 -26.83 -2.77 -8.81
C ALA A 139 -26.36 -2.37 -10.24
N ALA A 140 -25.83 -1.16 -10.41
CA ALA A 140 -25.27 -0.72 -11.69
C ALA A 140 -24.03 -1.56 -12.10
N LEU A 141 -23.16 -1.88 -11.16
CA LEU A 141 -21.99 -2.75 -11.41
C LEU A 141 -22.40 -4.19 -11.77
N GLU A 142 -23.41 -4.75 -11.08
CA GLU A 142 -23.95 -6.09 -11.37
C GLU A 142 -24.66 -6.16 -12.73
N GLY A 143 -25.23 -5.04 -13.18
CA GLY A 143 -25.86 -4.89 -14.49
C GLY A 143 -24.86 -4.76 -15.66
N ASP A 144 -23.60 -4.52 -15.38
CA ASP A 144 -22.58 -4.37 -16.42
C ASP A 144 -22.18 -5.74 -17.00
N ALA A 145 -22.16 -5.85 -18.34
CA ALA A 145 -21.91 -7.09 -19.05
C ALA A 145 -20.51 -7.70 -18.82
N HIS A 146 -19.53 -6.89 -18.38
CA HIS A 146 -18.14 -7.33 -18.15
C HIS A 146 -17.89 -7.70 -16.70
N ILE A 147 -18.77 -7.32 -15.78
CA ILE A 147 -18.67 -7.59 -14.34
C ILE A 147 -19.65 -8.72 -13.98
N GLY A 148 -20.95 -8.51 -14.26
CA GLY A 148 -22.00 -9.48 -13.97
C GLY A 148 -22.29 -9.64 -12.46
N ALA A 149 -23.49 -10.16 -12.15
CA ALA A 149 -23.95 -10.30 -10.76
C ALA A 149 -23.07 -11.19 -9.87
N GLY A 150 -22.40 -12.20 -10.45
CA GLY A 150 -21.48 -13.07 -9.69
C GLY A 150 -20.10 -12.46 -9.42
N GLY A 151 -19.78 -11.32 -10.03
CA GLY A 151 -18.49 -10.64 -9.93
C GLY A 151 -18.43 -9.54 -8.88
N VAL A 152 -19.52 -9.27 -8.14
CA VAL A 152 -19.61 -8.18 -7.15
C VAL A 152 -19.89 -8.74 -5.76
N MET A 153 -19.12 -8.30 -4.76
CA MET A 153 -19.30 -8.66 -3.36
C MET A 153 -19.22 -7.41 -2.47
N ALA A 154 -20.35 -6.98 -1.94
CA ALA A 154 -20.43 -5.84 -1.01
C ALA A 154 -20.09 -6.28 0.41
N VAL A 155 -19.04 -5.69 1.02
CA VAL A 155 -18.63 -5.95 2.41
C VAL A 155 -18.90 -4.69 3.23
N ARG A 156 -20.18 -4.53 3.64
CA ARG A 156 -20.69 -3.31 4.29
C ARG A 156 -20.16 -3.11 5.71
N ASP A 157 -19.99 -4.20 6.46
CA ASP A 157 -19.65 -4.19 7.89
C ASP A 157 -18.12 -4.34 8.12
N ALA A 158 -17.30 -4.24 7.07
CA ALA A 158 -15.86 -4.23 7.24
C ALA A 158 -15.40 -2.97 8.00
N TYR A 159 -14.25 -3.06 8.67
CA TYR A 159 -13.61 -1.90 9.31
C TYR A 159 -13.45 -0.72 8.34
N THR A 160 -13.08 -1.00 7.10
CA THR A 160 -13.22 -0.09 5.96
C THR A 160 -14.18 -0.74 4.98
N PRO A 161 -15.44 -0.25 4.86
CA PRO A 161 -16.43 -0.83 3.96
C PRO A 161 -15.94 -0.80 2.50
N VAL A 162 -16.13 -1.90 1.77
CA VAL A 162 -15.55 -2.11 0.44
C VAL A 162 -16.50 -2.90 -0.45
N VAL A 163 -16.51 -2.60 -1.73
CA VAL A 163 -17.08 -3.45 -2.77
C VAL A 163 -15.93 -4.14 -3.49
N LYS A 164 -15.87 -5.45 -3.39
CA LYS A 164 -14.93 -6.29 -4.12
C LYS A 164 -15.59 -6.70 -5.42
N LEU A 165 -14.90 -6.49 -6.53
CA LEU A 165 -15.42 -6.84 -7.86
C LEU A 165 -14.35 -7.47 -8.72
N ARG A 166 -14.82 -8.27 -9.67
CA ARG A 166 -13.98 -8.89 -10.69
C ARG A 166 -14.39 -8.42 -12.06
N VAL A 167 -13.50 -7.72 -12.73
CA VAL A 167 -13.70 -7.23 -14.10
C VAL A 167 -12.80 -8.06 -15.03
N GLY A 168 -13.40 -9.01 -15.74
CA GLY A 168 -12.64 -10.01 -16.50
C GLY A 168 -11.75 -10.85 -15.57
N ALA A 169 -10.43 -10.78 -15.74
CA ALA A 169 -9.46 -11.47 -14.88
C ALA A 169 -8.88 -10.58 -13.77
N THR A 170 -9.31 -9.33 -13.65
CA THR A 170 -8.75 -8.35 -12.71
C THR A 170 -9.65 -8.19 -11.50
N ASP A 171 -9.10 -8.41 -10.31
CA ASP A 171 -9.78 -8.12 -9.05
C ASP A 171 -9.63 -6.63 -8.69
N VAL A 172 -10.70 -6.01 -8.18
CA VAL A 172 -10.73 -4.59 -7.78
C VAL A 172 -11.36 -4.46 -6.41
N ASP A 173 -10.72 -3.71 -5.52
CA ASP A 173 -11.24 -3.30 -4.24
C ASP A 173 -11.68 -1.82 -4.34
N LEU A 174 -13.01 -1.59 -4.41
CA LEU A 174 -13.60 -0.27 -4.56
C LEU A 174 -14.09 0.25 -3.21
N LEU A 175 -13.42 1.29 -2.71
CA LEU A 175 -13.78 2.04 -1.51
C LEU A 175 -14.65 3.26 -1.87
N PHE A 176 -15.29 3.85 -0.86
CA PHE A 176 -16.14 5.02 -1.06
C PHE A 176 -15.93 6.08 0.01
N ALA A 177 -15.81 7.34 -0.45
CA ALA A 177 -15.65 8.50 0.40
C ALA A 177 -16.53 9.67 -0.09
N PRO A 178 -17.73 9.86 0.46
CA PRO A 178 -18.52 11.07 0.23
C PRO A 178 -17.87 12.24 0.97
N LEU A 179 -17.59 13.34 0.25
CA LEU A 179 -17.12 14.59 0.87
C LEU A 179 -18.31 15.43 1.34
N ALA A 180 -18.06 16.29 2.34
CA ALA A 180 -19.06 17.18 2.91
C ALA A 180 -19.31 18.45 2.06
N CYS A 181 -19.24 18.34 0.72
CA CYS A 181 -19.44 19.42 -0.22
C CYS A 181 -20.53 19.06 -1.26
N ASP A 182 -21.16 20.06 -1.88
CA ASP A 182 -22.14 19.85 -2.93
C ASP A 182 -21.48 19.55 -4.27
N GLU A 183 -20.27 20.03 -4.49
CA GLU A 183 -19.46 19.88 -5.70
C GLU A 183 -17.99 19.64 -5.29
N LEU A 184 -17.31 18.71 -5.96
CA LEU A 184 -15.89 18.46 -5.70
C LEU A 184 -15.03 19.63 -6.19
N PRO A 185 -14.05 20.10 -5.42
CA PRO A 185 -13.10 21.11 -5.88
C PRO A 185 -12.30 20.63 -7.08
N GLU A 186 -11.91 21.57 -7.95
CA GLU A 186 -11.10 21.27 -9.12
C GLU A 186 -9.83 22.13 -9.14
N PRO A 187 -8.63 21.55 -9.01
CA PRO A 187 -8.36 20.13 -8.77
C PRO A 187 -8.71 19.69 -7.33
N LEU A 188 -9.08 18.42 -7.16
CA LEU A 188 -9.22 17.84 -5.83
C LEU A 188 -7.85 17.46 -5.28
N ASP A 189 -7.37 18.19 -4.26
CA ASP A 189 -6.17 17.84 -3.53
C ASP A 189 -6.52 16.99 -2.29
N VAL A 190 -6.31 15.67 -2.38
CA VAL A 190 -6.57 14.76 -1.26
C VAL A 190 -5.50 14.86 -0.16
N MET A 191 -4.37 15.54 -0.38
CA MET A 191 -3.35 15.75 0.65
C MET A 191 -3.71 16.91 1.59
N ASP A 192 -4.58 17.81 1.15
CA ASP A 192 -5.13 18.84 2.04
C ASP A 192 -5.98 18.17 3.14
N ASP A 193 -5.67 18.46 4.40
CA ASP A 193 -6.42 17.93 5.54
C ASP A 193 -7.86 18.46 5.60
N ALA A 194 -8.15 19.58 4.95
CA ALA A 194 -9.51 20.15 4.84
C ALA A 194 -10.50 19.18 4.17
N VAL A 195 -10.04 18.26 3.32
CA VAL A 195 -10.94 17.26 2.71
C VAL A 195 -11.55 16.30 3.74
N LEU A 196 -11.01 16.23 4.95
CA LEU A 196 -11.51 15.38 6.03
C LEU A 196 -12.61 16.03 6.86
N GLU A 197 -12.86 17.33 6.67
CA GLU A 197 -13.86 18.06 7.44
C GLU A 197 -15.27 17.53 7.18
N GLY A 198 -16.03 17.30 8.24
CA GLY A 198 -17.40 16.81 8.17
C GLY A 198 -17.56 15.35 7.73
N LEU A 199 -16.47 14.59 7.54
CA LEU A 199 -16.54 13.19 7.15
C LEU A 199 -16.81 12.26 8.33
N ASP A 200 -17.46 11.14 8.03
CA ASP A 200 -17.57 10.01 8.96
C ASP A 200 -16.26 9.21 9.00
N GLU A 201 -16.11 8.37 10.02
CA GLU A 201 -14.92 7.52 10.19
C GLU A 201 -14.66 6.61 8.99
N ALA A 202 -15.67 6.08 8.35
CA ALA A 202 -15.53 5.16 7.23
C ALA A 202 -15.02 5.89 5.99
N ALA A 203 -15.44 7.14 5.75
CA ALA A 203 -14.94 7.98 4.66
C ALA A 203 -13.46 8.36 4.88
N ILE A 204 -13.10 8.77 6.11
CA ILE A 204 -11.71 9.07 6.48
C ILE A 204 -10.82 7.85 6.23
N ARG A 205 -11.25 6.66 6.66
CA ARG A 205 -10.50 5.41 6.43
C ARG A 205 -10.37 5.07 4.95
N SER A 206 -11.44 5.29 4.16
CA SER A 206 -11.42 5.05 2.72
C SER A 206 -10.46 5.97 1.98
N LEU A 207 -10.40 7.25 2.36
CA LEU A 207 -9.47 8.23 1.76
C LEU A 207 -8.02 8.00 2.18
N ASN A 208 -7.78 7.43 3.36
CA ASN A 208 -6.43 7.35 3.92
C ASN A 208 -5.46 6.58 3.00
N GLY A 209 -5.93 5.56 2.29
CA GLY A 209 -5.12 4.81 1.32
C GLY A 209 -4.56 5.70 0.21
N ALA A 210 -5.40 6.56 -0.37
CA ALA A 210 -5.00 7.50 -1.42
C ALA A 210 -4.07 8.58 -0.86
N ARG A 211 -4.38 9.17 0.28
CA ARG A 211 -3.57 10.18 0.96
C ARG A 211 -2.17 9.67 1.30
N VAL A 212 -2.07 8.47 1.85
CA VAL A 212 -0.78 7.83 2.16
C VAL A 212 0.03 7.56 0.90
N ALA A 213 -0.60 7.14 -0.20
CA ALA A 213 0.11 6.88 -1.46
C ALA A 213 0.68 8.18 -2.06
N GLU A 214 -0.09 9.27 -2.06
CA GLU A 214 0.37 10.58 -2.53
C GLU A 214 1.51 11.12 -1.67
N MET A 215 1.37 11.08 -0.35
CA MET A 215 2.43 11.52 0.55
C MET A 215 3.70 10.69 0.44
N LEU A 216 3.60 9.37 0.25
CA LEU A 216 4.77 8.53 0.00
C LEU A 216 5.55 9.01 -1.24
N LEU A 217 4.84 9.31 -2.34
CA LEU A 217 5.47 9.80 -3.57
C LEU A 217 6.09 11.19 -3.41
N SER A 218 5.46 12.07 -2.63
CA SER A 218 5.98 13.43 -2.38
C SER A 218 7.17 13.44 -1.40
N LEU A 219 7.27 12.44 -0.52
CA LEU A 219 8.30 12.35 0.53
C LEU A 219 9.54 11.53 0.13
N VAL A 220 9.55 10.90 -1.05
CA VAL A 220 10.73 10.19 -1.54
C VAL A 220 11.56 11.08 -2.47
N PRO A 221 12.89 11.15 -2.28
CA PRO A 221 13.76 12.02 -3.10
C PRO A 221 13.81 11.60 -4.58
N ASP A 222 13.65 10.31 -4.86
CA ASP A 222 13.63 9.74 -6.20
C ASP A 222 12.59 8.62 -6.30
N PRO A 223 11.43 8.90 -6.91
CA PRO A 223 10.38 7.90 -7.10
C PRO A 223 10.81 6.69 -7.94
N ALA A 224 11.75 6.84 -8.88
CA ALA A 224 12.22 5.72 -9.70
C ALA A 224 13.06 4.73 -8.88
N VAL A 225 14.00 5.24 -8.10
CA VAL A 225 14.81 4.45 -7.14
C VAL A 225 13.91 3.79 -6.10
N PHE A 226 12.97 4.54 -5.53
CA PHE A 226 12.01 4.04 -4.57
C PHE A 226 11.19 2.86 -5.11
N ARG A 227 10.66 2.98 -6.34
CA ARG A 227 9.86 1.93 -6.98
C ARG A 227 10.65 0.62 -7.15
N VAL A 228 11.90 0.69 -7.60
CA VAL A 228 12.76 -0.50 -7.74
C VAL A 228 13.04 -1.13 -6.38
N ALA A 229 13.43 -0.33 -5.39
CA ALA A 229 13.69 -0.81 -4.03
C ALA A 229 12.45 -1.43 -3.39
N LEU A 230 11.29 -0.78 -3.52
CA LEU A 230 10.02 -1.29 -2.99
C LEU A 230 9.60 -2.60 -3.66
N ARG A 231 9.76 -2.75 -4.98
CA ARG A 231 9.54 -4.03 -5.68
C ARG A 231 10.41 -5.14 -5.11
N ALA A 232 11.69 -4.86 -4.89
CA ALA A 232 12.63 -5.81 -4.29
C ALA A 232 12.21 -6.22 -2.86
N VAL A 233 11.88 -5.24 -2.00
CA VAL A 233 11.44 -5.50 -0.63
C VAL A 233 10.12 -6.28 -0.59
N LYS A 234 9.13 -5.93 -1.40
CA LYS A 234 7.87 -6.68 -1.52
C LYS A 234 8.11 -8.12 -2.00
N ARG A 235 8.97 -8.30 -3.03
CA ARG A 235 9.31 -9.64 -3.54
C ARG A 235 10.00 -10.48 -2.48
N TRP A 236 10.99 -9.92 -1.77
CA TRP A 236 11.63 -10.57 -0.65
C TRP A 236 10.63 -10.98 0.43
N ALA A 237 9.78 -10.07 0.87
CA ALA A 237 8.81 -10.35 1.92
C ALA A 237 7.85 -11.49 1.51
N ARG A 238 7.38 -11.50 0.26
CA ARG A 238 6.53 -12.58 -0.29
C ARG A 238 7.28 -13.92 -0.31
N CYS A 239 8.51 -13.96 -0.83
CA CYS A 239 9.29 -15.20 -0.92
C CYS A 239 9.66 -15.77 0.45
N LYS A 240 9.78 -14.92 1.47
CA LYS A 240 10.12 -15.34 2.85
C LYS A 240 8.90 -15.63 3.72
N GLY A 241 7.68 -15.57 3.16
CA GLY A 241 6.43 -15.76 3.91
C GLY A 241 6.18 -14.64 4.94
N LEU A 242 6.69 -13.43 4.69
CA LEU A 242 6.54 -12.27 5.57
C LEU A 242 5.50 -11.26 5.09
N TYR A 243 4.80 -11.54 3.98
CA TYR A 243 3.88 -10.59 3.35
C TYR A 243 2.42 -10.95 3.66
N SER A 244 1.96 -10.65 4.87
CA SER A 244 0.56 -10.82 5.29
C SER A 244 0.25 -9.96 6.53
N ASN A 245 -0.40 -8.82 6.34
CA ASN A 245 -0.85 -7.98 7.47
C ASN A 245 -1.87 -8.71 8.36
N VAL A 246 -2.67 -9.60 7.78
CA VAL A 246 -3.68 -10.39 8.52
C VAL A 246 -3.02 -11.33 9.53
N LEU A 247 -1.90 -11.93 9.17
CA LEU A 247 -1.08 -12.76 10.08
C LEU A 247 -0.22 -11.95 11.05
N GLY A 248 -0.27 -10.61 11.00
CA GLY A 248 0.58 -9.74 11.80
C GLY A 248 2.01 -9.63 11.26
N LEU A 249 2.21 -9.93 9.99
CA LEU A 249 3.47 -9.72 9.27
C LEU A 249 3.43 -8.40 8.48
N LEU A 250 4.39 -8.19 7.57
CA LEU A 250 4.47 -6.95 6.79
C LEU A 250 3.35 -6.90 5.74
N GLY A 251 2.69 -5.76 5.62
CA GLY A 251 1.80 -5.44 4.50
C GLY A 251 2.48 -4.57 3.46
N GLY A 252 1.78 -4.29 2.35
CA GLY A 252 2.29 -3.45 1.27
C GLY A 252 2.70 -2.04 1.73
N VAL A 253 1.87 -1.42 2.58
CA VAL A 253 2.13 -0.09 3.14
C VAL A 253 3.33 -0.09 4.10
N ASN A 254 3.53 -1.16 4.88
CA ASN A 254 4.70 -1.29 5.75
C ASN A 254 5.98 -1.32 4.91
N CYS A 255 6.02 -2.16 3.87
CA CYS A 255 7.16 -2.22 2.95
C CYS A 255 7.43 -0.86 2.29
N ALA A 256 6.38 -0.13 1.91
CA ALA A 256 6.50 1.17 1.27
C ALA A 256 7.08 2.23 2.21
N ILE A 257 6.58 2.33 3.46
CA ILE A 257 7.09 3.27 4.46
C ILE A 257 8.54 2.95 4.81
N LEU A 258 8.87 1.67 5.03
CA LEU A 258 10.23 1.24 5.33
C LEU A 258 11.20 1.56 4.18
N ALA A 259 10.82 1.31 2.93
CA ALA A 259 11.62 1.64 1.76
C ALA A 259 11.78 3.17 1.58
N ALA A 260 10.70 3.94 1.75
CA ALA A 260 10.73 5.40 1.69
C ALA A 260 11.64 6.01 2.76
N PHE A 261 11.60 5.47 4.00
CA PHE A 261 12.51 5.86 5.06
C PHE A 261 13.97 5.71 4.66
N VAL A 262 14.33 4.58 4.05
CA VAL A 262 15.71 4.37 3.57
C VAL A 262 16.07 5.33 2.43
N CYS A 263 15.16 5.59 1.49
CA CYS A 263 15.39 6.57 0.43
C CYS A 263 15.66 7.98 0.99
N GLN A 264 14.95 8.39 2.05
CA GLN A 264 15.20 9.67 2.72
C GLN A 264 16.56 9.71 3.43
N ARG A 265 17.02 8.58 3.97
CA ARG A 265 18.32 8.48 4.66
C ARG A 265 19.49 8.44 3.70
N TYR A 266 19.26 8.07 2.43
CA TYR A 266 20.25 7.97 1.36
C TYR A 266 19.66 8.55 0.05
N PRO A 267 19.45 9.88 -0.04
CA PRO A 267 18.65 10.52 -1.09
C PRO A 267 19.22 10.35 -2.50
N ASN A 268 20.53 10.16 -2.62
CA ASN A 268 21.21 10.00 -3.90
C ASN A 268 21.58 8.56 -4.25
N ALA A 269 21.26 7.60 -3.36
CA ALA A 269 21.70 6.21 -3.53
C ALA A 269 21.05 5.51 -4.71
N ALA A 270 21.78 4.61 -5.35
CA ALA A 270 21.24 3.70 -6.37
C ALA A 270 20.30 2.65 -5.76
N PRO A 271 19.40 2.03 -6.57
CA PRO A 271 18.46 1.04 -6.06
C PRO A 271 19.08 -0.13 -5.29
N SER A 272 20.20 -0.68 -5.76
CA SER A 272 20.93 -1.75 -5.08
C SER A 272 21.39 -1.34 -3.69
N THR A 273 21.93 -0.11 -3.59
CA THR A 273 22.38 0.49 -2.33
C THR A 273 21.22 0.69 -1.38
N VAL A 274 20.08 1.22 -1.85
CA VAL A 274 18.86 1.36 -1.01
C VAL A 274 18.42 0.02 -0.46
N VAL A 275 18.41 -1.05 -1.28
CA VAL A 275 18.05 -2.39 -0.81
C VAL A 275 19.07 -2.90 0.22
N GLY A 276 20.35 -2.74 0.01
CA GLY A 276 21.39 -3.11 0.98
C GLY A 276 21.24 -2.35 2.32
N ARG A 277 20.95 -1.04 2.25
CA ARG A 277 20.74 -0.19 3.43
C ARG A 277 19.43 -0.51 4.14
N PHE A 278 18.39 -0.96 3.43
CA PHE A 278 17.16 -1.46 4.03
C PHE A 278 17.45 -2.58 5.03
N PHE A 279 18.15 -3.61 4.61
CA PHE A 279 18.49 -4.71 5.51
C PHE A 279 19.41 -4.28 6.64
N ARG A 280 20.39 -3.42 6.37
CA ARG A 280 21.33 -2.93 7.37
C ARG A 280 20.66 -2.11 8.46
N ILE A 281 19.73 -1.21 8.10
CA ILE A 281 19.01 -0.35 9.03
C ILE A 281 18.06 -1.20 9.89
N PHE A 282 17.22 -2.02 9.26
CA PHE A 282 16.14 -2.70 9.98
C PHE A 282 16.57 -3.97 10.71
N ASP A 283 17.69 -4.59 10.35
CA ASP A 283 18.34 -5.62 11.16
C ASP A 283 18.83 -5.05 12.50
N GLY A 284 19.41 -3.85 12.48
CA GLY A 284 19.86 -3.13 13.68
C GLY A 284 18.82 -2.22 14.32
N TRP A 285 17.55 -2.21 13.85
CA TRP A 285 16.55 -1.30 14.39
C TRP A 285 16.12 -1.66 15.80
N ASP A 286 16.19 -0.68 16.68
CA ASP A 286 15.82 -0.83 18.09
C ASP A 286 14.29 -0.68 18.25
N TRP A 287 13.56 -1.76 17.97
CA TRP A 287 12.12 -1.82 18.21
C TRP A 287 11.82 -1.77 19.73
N PRO A 288 10.79 -1.01 20.17
CA PRO A 288 9.67 -0.44 19.40
C PRO A 288 9.82 1.04 19.00
N ASN A 289 11.01 1.54 18.78
CA ASN A 289 11.15 2.89 18.22
C ASN A 289 10.36 3.01 16.90
N PRO A 290 9.52 4.05 16.71
CA PRO A 290 8.69 4.16 15.53
C PRO A 290 9.51 4.51 14.28
N VAL A 291 9.11 3.96 13.13
CA VAL A 291 9.58 4.41 11.82
C VAL A 291 8.65 5.49 11.32
N LEU A 292 9.20 6.70 11.13
CA LEU A 292 8.48 7.90 10.70
C LEU A 292 9.16 8.50 9.47
N ILE A 293 8.41 8.73 8.40
CA ILE A 293 8.88 9.41 7.17
C ILE A 293 8.43 10.87 7.08
N ALA A 294 7.47 11.26 7.93
CA ALA A 294 7.02 12.63 8.13
C ALA A 294 6.76 12.85 9.62
N ALA A 295 6.78 14.10 10.07
CA ALA A 295 6.32 14.45 11.41
C ALA A 295 4.84 14.07 11.51
N PRO A 296 4.39 13.47 12.63
CA PRO A 296 2.97 13.28 12.86
C PRO A 296 2.27 14.64 12.79
N GLY A 297 1.33 14.79 11.83
CA GLY A 297 0.59 16.03 11.66
C GLY A 297 -0.20 16.35 12.93
N ALA A 298 -0.27 17.63 13.31
CA ALA A 298 -1.30 18.11 14.23
C ALA A 298 -2.66 17.94 13.54
N PRO A 299 -3.76 17.67 14.28
CA PRO A 299 -5.09 17.70 13.70
C PRO A 299 -5.34 19.06 13.03
N PRO A 300 -6.13 19.10 11.93
CA PRO A 300 -6.42 20.37 11.25
C PRO A 300 -6.89 21.43 12.23
N SER A 301 -6.25 22.58 12.22
CA SER A 301 -6.55 23.69 13.17
C SER A 301 -7.89 24.38 12.90
N SER A 302 -8.47 24.15 11.71
CA SER A 302 -9.79 24.64 11.28
C SER A 302 -10.94 23.76 11.75
N ALA A 303 -10.67 22.51 12.14
CA ALA A 303 -11.68 21.64 12.70
C ALA A 303 -12.02 22.14 14.09
N GLY A 304 -13.19 22.75 14.28
CA GLY A 304 -13.74 23.01 15.61
C GLY A 304 -13.63 21.75 16.46
N ASP A 305 -13.51 21.90 17.78
CA ASP A 305 -13.19 20.86 18.78
C ASP A 305 -14.03 19.55 18.66
N GLU A 306 -15.05 19.52 17.82
CA GLU A 306 -16.01 18.42 17.69
C GLU A 306 -15.94 17.64 16.37
N SER A 307 -15.05 17.98 15.43
CA SER A 307 -14.97 17.22 14.17
C SER A 307 -14.49 15.79 14.39
N VAL A 308 -15.05 14.83 13.62
CA VAL A 308 -14.61 13.43 13.67
C VAL A 308 -13.12 13.32 13.36
N ALA A 309 -12.60 14.15 12.46
CA ALA A 309 -11.19 14.19 12.12
C ALA A 309 -10.30 14.59 13.30
N SER A 310 -10.75 15.53 14.15
CA SER A 310 -10.02 15.91 15.38
C SER A 310 -10.06 14.82 16.46
N ARG A 311 -11.10 13.99 16.47
CA ARG A 311 -11.23 12.83 17.38
C ARG A 311 -10.42 11.63 16.95
N TYR A 312 -10.00 11.55 15.67
CA TYR A 312 -9.05 10.55 15.21
C TYR A 312 -7.68 10.90 15.80
N ALA A 313 -7.43 10.36 16.99
CA ALA A 313 -6.15 10.52 17.63
C ALA A 313 -5.04 9.96 16.72
N ALA A 314 -4.13 10.81 16.30
CA ALA A 314 -2.87 10.38 15.71
C ALA A 314 -2.20 9.36 16.64
N TRP A 315 -1.53 8.36 16.07
CA TRP A 315 -0.75 7.40 16.85
C TRP A 315 0.19 8.13 17.82
N ASN A 316 0.02 7.86 19.11
CA ASN A 316 0.78 8.53 20.16
C ASN A 316 0.95 7.60 21.39
N PRO A 317 2.12 6.96 21.54
CA PRO A 317 2.37 6.03 22.65
C PRO A 317 2.49 6.73 24.02
N ARG A 318 2.62 8.05 24.06
CA ARG A 318 2.64 8.79 25.32
C ARG A 318 1.25 8.97 25.90
N LEU A 319 0.26 9.18 25.06
CA LEU A 319 -1.13 9.42 25.44
C LEU A 319 -1.97 8.14 25.45
N ASN A 320 -1.73 7.22 24.50
CA ASN A 320 -2.56 6.04 24.29
C ASN A 320 -1.83 4.76 24.76
N PRO A 321 -2.34 4.04 25.78
CA PRO A 321 -1.75 2.78 26.23
C PRO A 321 -1.72 1.68 25.16
N ARG A 322 -2.69 1.66 24.22
CA ARG A 322 -2.70 0.70 23.10
C ARG A 322 -1.50 0.94 22.18
N ASP A 323 -1.21 2.19 21.87
CA ASP A 323 -0.09 2.54 20.99
C ASP A 323 1.25 2.20 21.65
N ARG A 324 1.33 2.33 22.98
CA ARG A 324 2.52 1.94 23.77
C ARG A 324 2.81 0.44 23.72
N ALA A 325 1.77 -0.39 23.52
CA ALA A 325 1.92 -1.83 23.44
C ALA A 325 2.38 -2.34 22.07
N HIS A 326 2.45 -1.47 21.05
CA HIS A 326 2.88 -1.86 19.71
C HIS A 326 4.37 -2.20 19.67
N LEU A 327 4.70 -3.38 19.13
CA LEU A 327 6.07 -3.91 19.14
C LEU A 327 6.95 -3.41 17.99
N ALA A 328 6.34 -3.05 16.86
CA ALA A 328 7.06 -2.61 15.67
C ALA A 328 6.28 -1.49 14.95
N PRO A 329 6.18 -0.29 15.53
CA PRO A 329 5.36 0.78 14.94
C PRO A 329 5.96 1.31 13.64
N ILE A 330 5.20 1.19 12.55
CA ILE A 330 5.47 1.76 11.23
C ILE A 330 4.32 2.70 10.92
N VAL A 331 4.56 4.00 11.07
CA VAL A 331 3.50 5.01 11.14
C VAL A 331 3.24 5.61 9.77
N THR A 332 1.96 5.70 9.38
CA THR A 332 1.55 6.33 8.11
C THR A 332 1.80 7.84 8.16
N PRO A 333 2.21 8.45 7.04
CA PRO A 333 2.55 9.87 7.03
C PRO A 333 1.34 10.80 6.99
N ALA A 334 0.21 10.36 6.43
CA ALA A 334 -0.99 11.17 6.26
C ALA A 334 -1.81 11.23 7.55
N HIS A 335 -2.42 12.38 7.84
CA HIS A 335 -3.40 12.49 8.93
C HIS A 335 -4.71 11.76 8.57
N PRO A 336 -5.34 11.01 9.49
CA PRO A 336 -4.84 10.65 10.83
C PRO A 336 -3.70 9.62 10.76
N THR A 337 -2.57 9.95 11.37
CA THR A 337 -1.41 9.06 11.38
C THR A 337 -1.71 7.82 12.23
N MET A 338 -1.49 6.65 11.66
CA MET A 338 -1.78 5.38 12.31
C MET A 338 -0.59 4.43 12.25
N ASN A 339 -0.46 3.54 13.24
CA ASN A 339 0.48 2.44 13.11
C ASN A 339 -0.06 1.40 12.13
N SER A 340 0.55 1.27 10.96
CA SER A 340 0.15 0.32 9.92
C SER A 340 0.50 -1.15 10.26
N SER A 341 1.34 -1.38 11.26
CA SER A 341 1.81 -2.69 11.73
C SER A 341 1.31 -3.06 13.14
N TYR A 342 0.16 -2.52 13.54
CA TYR A 342 -0.42 -2.74 14.88
C TYR A 342 -0.69 -4.22 15.21
N ASN A 343 -0.75 -5.08 14.20
CA ASN A 343 -0.98 -6.52 14.32
C ASN A 343 0.30 -7.33 14.65
N VAL A 344 1.48 -6.70 14.62
CA VAL A 344 2.75 -7.40 14.83
C VAL A 344 2.88 -7.82 16.30
N GLY A 345 2.87 -9.13 16.53
CA GLY A 345 3.14 -9.75 17.83
C GLY A 345 4.60 -10.19 17.96
N ALA A 346 4.95 -10.73 19.12
CA ALA A 346 6.32 -11.18 19.40
C ALA A 346 6.82 -12.27 18.43
N PRO A 347 6.05 -13.33 18.10
CA PRO A 347 6.50 -14.34 17.14
C PRO A 347 6.68 -13.78 15.73
N GLN A 348 5.80 -12.84 15.31
CA GLN A 348 5.91 -12.18 14.03
C GLN A 348 7.16 -11.29 13.94
N LEU A 349 7.41 -10.49 14.98
CA LEU A 349 8.60 -9.63 15.02
C LEU A 349 9.89 -10.45 14.99
N ARG A 350 9.95 -11.58 15.70
CA ARG A 350 11.11 -12.50 15.59
C ARG A 350 11.28 -13.02 14.17
N ALA A 351 10.18 -13.45 13.53
CA ALA A 351 10.22 -13.93 12.15
C ALA A 351 10.75 -12.86 11.18
N ILE A 352 10.31 -11.61 11.33
CA ILE A 352 10.78 -10.49 10.54
C ILE A 352 12.27 -10.23 10.76
N LYS A 353 12.72 -10.18 12.02
CA LYS A 353 14.13 -9.94 12.38
C LYS A 353 15.04 -11.04 11.84
N ASP A 354 14.66 -12.31 11.97
CA ASP A 354 15.44 -13.44 11.45
C ASP A 354 15.68 -13.34 9.94
N GLU A 355 14.65 -12.95 9.17
CA GLU A 355 14.79 -12.81 7.71
C GLU A 355 15.49 -11.51 7.31
N LEU A 356 15.40 -10.43 8.11
CA LEU A 356 16.21 -9.22 7.91
C LEU A 356 17.71 -9.53 8.05
N SER A 357 18.11 -10.29 9.06
CA SER A 357 19.52 -10.69 9.26
C SER A 357 20.06 -11.51 8.07
N LYS A 358 19.28 -12.47 7.55
CA LYS A 358 19.66 -13.25 6.35
C LYS A 358 19.71 -12.37 5.09
N GLY A 359 18.78 -11.43 4.97
CA GLY A 359 18.78 -10.45 3.89
C GLY A 359 20.04 -9.58 3.93
N LEU A 360 20.47 -9.16 5.12
CA LEU A 360 21.70 -8.41 5.32
C LEU A 360 22.94 -9.21 4.91
N GLU A 361 23.04 -10.49 5.26
CA GLU A 361 24.13 -11.35 4.82
C GLU A 361 24.21 -11.44 3.29
N THR A 362 23.04 -11.62 2.65
CA THR A 362 22.93 -11.72 1.20
C THR A 362 23.34 -10.43 0.52
N THR A 363 22.85 -9.28 0.99
CA THR A 363 23.15 -7.98 0.39
C THR A 363 24.59 -7.53 0.63
N ARG A 364 25.19 -7.89 1.76
CA ARG A 364 26.65 -7.73 1.96
C ARG A 364 27.49 -8.51 0.94
N ARG A 365 27.02 -9.68 0.52
CA ARG A 365 27.66 -10.43 -0.56
C ARG A 365 27.56 -9.70 -1.89
N VAL A 366 26.39 -9.12 -2.21
CA VAL A 366 26.22 -8.29 -3.40
C VAL A 366 27.16 -7.08 -3.37
N GLU A 367 27.21 -6.35 -2.24
CA GLU A 367 28.12 -5.22 -2.05
C GLU A 367 29.59 -5.60 -2.29
N LYS A 368 30.03 -6.76 -1.77
CA LYS A 368 31.40 -7.26 -1.99
C LYS A 368 31.67 -7.59 -3.46
N LEU A 369 30.74 -8.27 -4.13
CA LEU A 369 30.90 -8.59 -5.56
C LEU A 369 30.93 -7.32 -6.41
N ALA A 370 30.07 -6.36 -6.11
CA ALA A 370 30.03 -5.07 -6.80
C ALA A 370 31.34 -4.27 -6.60
N ALA A 371 31.89 -4.22 -5.38
CA ALA A 371 33.12 -3.47 -5.07
C ALA A 371 34.36 -3.95 -5.86
N HIS A 372 34.34 -5.17 -6.39
CA HIS A 372 35.38 -5.70 -7.26
C HIS A 372 35.15 -5.36 -8.75
N TRP A 373 34.06 -4.63 -9.05
CA TRP A 373 33.77 -4.17 -10.40
C TRP A 373 34.68 -3.00 -10.78
N ARG A 374 35.42 -3.12 -11.89
CA ARG A 374 36.19 -2.05 -12.47
C ARG A 374 35.63 -1.66 -13.82
N ALA A 375 35.52 -0.36 -14.09
CA ALA A 375 34.92 0.18 -15.30
C ALA A 375 35.66 -0.17 -16.59
N ASP A 376 36.99 -0.40 -16.50
CA ASP A 376 37.88 -0.73 -17.60
C ASP A 376 37.88 -2.23 -17.96
N GLU A 377 37.29 -3.08 -17.15
CA GLU A 377 37.02 -4.47 -17.49
C GLU A 377 35.63 -4.57 -18.12
N SER A 378 35.57 -4.81 -19.45
CA SER A 378 34.31 -5.25 -20.09
C SER A 378 33.68 -6.29 -19.19
N PRO A 379 32.33 -6.19 -18.88
CA PRO A 379 31.69 -7.19 -18.08
C PRO A 379 31.80 -8.53 -18.78
N THR A 380 32.82 -9.30 -18.41
CA THR A 380 32.88 -10.71 -18.80
C THR A 380 31.55 -11.29 -18.28
N GLY A 381 30.82 -12.02 -19.12
CA GLY A 381 29.46 -12.51 -18.82
C GLY A 381 29.34 -13.16 -17.46
N ASP A 382 30.42 -13.64 -16.87
CA ASP A 382 30.47 -14.30 -15.55
C ASP A 382 30.20 -13.34 -14.37
N ARG A 383 30.73 -12.13 -14.34
CA ARG A 383 30.55 -11.21 -13.18
C ARG A 383 29.14 -10.65 -13.08
N ALA A 384 28.51 -10.30 -14.20
CA ALA A 384 27.11 -9.89 -14.23
C ALA A 384 26.19 -11.07 -13.83
N ALA A 385 26.55 -12.30 -14.20
CA ALA A 385 25.86 -13.50 -13.77
C ALA A 385 26.00 -13.70 -12.25
N ASP A 386 27.19 -13.52 -11.67
CA ASP A 386 27.42 -13.63 -10.23
C ASP A 386 26.59 -12.63 -9.43
N LEU A 387 26.46 -11.37 -9.88
CA LEU A 387 25.59 -10.37 -9.25
C LEU A 387 24.13 -10.78 -9.34
N ARG A 388 23.64 -11.26 -10.50
CA ARG A 388 22.27 -11.75 -10.64
C ARG A 388 22.01 -12.95 -9.74
N ASP A 389 22.95 -13.89 -9.65
CA ASP A 389 22.83 -15.06 -8.78
C ASP A 389 22.83 -14.68 -7.29
N ALA A 390 23.59 -13.68 -6.91
CA ALA A 390 23.55 -13.14 -5.55
C ALA A 390 22.18 -12.51 -5.24
N TRP A 391 21.59 -11.75 -6.17
CA TRP A 391 20.23 -11.24 -6.03
C TRP A 391 19.16 -12.33 -6.01
N ARG A 392 19.27 -13.37 -6.87
CA ARG A 392 18.33 -14.52 -6.87
C ARG A 392 18.28 -15.20 -5.51
N ARG A 393 19.40 -15.29 -4.78
CA ARG A 393 19.44 -15.84 -3.40
C ARG A 393 18.60 -15.04 -2.42
N LEU A 394 18.54 -13.72 -2.57
CA LEU A 394 17.67 -12.87 -1.74
C LEU A 394 16.19 -13.25 -1.94
N PHE A 395 15.82 -13.56 -3.18
CA PHE A 395 14.45 -13.90 -3.58
C PHE A 395 14.16 -15.42 -3.60
N ALA A 396 15.10 -16.25 -3.15
CA ALA A 396 14.85 -17.68 -3.01
C ALA A 396 13.67 -17.93 -2.04
N PRO A 397 12.81 -18.92 -2.32
CA PRO A 397 11.72 -19.30 -1.42
C PRO A 397 12.18 -19.58 0.00
N SER A 398 11.26 -19.43 0.95
CA SER A 398 11.51 -19.79 2.33
C SER A 398 11.76 -21.31 2.47
N ASP A 399 12.70 -21.66 3.32
CA ASP A 399 12.99 -23.04 3.72
C ASP A 399 12.10 -23.53 4.89
N PHE A 400 10.92 -22.93 5.05
CA PHE A 400 10.01 -23.15 6.17
C PHE A 400 9.79 -24.64 6.46
N PHE A 401 9.42 -25.43 5.45
CA PHE A 401 9.16 -26.87 5.61
C PHE A 401 10.42 -27.72 5.83
N ALA A 402 11.61 -27.17 5.58
CA ALA A 402 12.87 -27.86 5.93
C ALA A 402 13.40 -27.52 7.32
N ARG A 403 13.00 -26.37 7.88
CA ARG A 403 13.57 -25.83 9.14
C ARG A 403 12.87 -26.29 10.40
N HIS A 404 11.56 -26.52 10.32
CA HIS A 404 10.74 -26.79 11.49
C HIS A 404 10.45 -28.29 11.60
N ARG A 405 10.36 -28.80 12.83
CA ARG A 405 10.05 -30.22 13.08
C ARG A 405 8.55 -30.48 13.22
N HIS A 406 7.80 -29.45 13.60
CA HIS A 406 6.39 -29.56 13.89
C HIS A 406 5.64 -28.46 13.16
N TYR A 407 4.51 -28.80 12.58
CA TYR A 407 3.64 -27.91 11.80
C TYR A 407 2.23 -28.02 12.34
N VAL A 408 1.51 -26.89 12.32
CA VAL A 408 0.07 -26.85 12.53
C VAL A 408 -0.55 -26.47 11.21
N GLN A 409 -1.37 -27.34 10.67
CA GLN A 409 -2.21 -27.08 9.51
C GLN A 409 -3.62 -26.77 10.00
N VAL A 410 -4.24 -25.74 9.43
CA VAL A 410 -5.63 -25.35 9.72
C VAL A 410 -6.43 -25.55 8.46
N ASP A 411 -7.31 -26.55 8.48
CA ASP A 411 -8.20 -26.86 7.36
C ASP A 411 -9.57 -26.21 7.61
N VAL A 412 -10.08 -25.52 6.61
CA VAL A 412 -11.39 -24.86 6.64
C VAL A 412 -12.30 -25.54 5.62
N SER A 413 -13.46 -26.00 6.05
CA SER A 413 -14.47 -26.61 5.19
C SER A 413 -15.85 -26.04 5.44
N ALA A 414 -16.70 -26.05 4.42
CA ALA A 414 -18.09 -25.65 4.49
C ALA A 414 -18.93 -26.47 3.49
N ALA A 415 -20.26 -26.39 3.61
CA ALA A 415 -21.19 -27.14 2.76
C ALA A 415 -21.25 -26.58 1.33
N ASP A 416 -20.92 -25.30 1.12
CA ASP A 416 -20.92 -24.62 -0.16
C ASP A 416 -19.81 -23.58 -0.25
N ASP A 417 -19.56 -23.07 -1.46
CA ASP A 417 -18.50 -22.09 -1.73
C ASP A 417 -18.71 -20.74 -1.03
N ALA A 418 -19.95 -20.32 -0.83
CA ALA A 418 -20.24 -19.05 -0.15
C ALA A 418 -19.93 -19.15 1.35
N GLY A 419 -20.33 -20.25 1.97
CA GLY A 419 -19.96 -20.60 3.34
C GLY A 419 -18.46 -20.75 3.51
N LEU A 420 -17.79 -21.44 2.56
CA LEU A 420 -16.34 -21.61 2.59
C LEU A 420 -15.60 -20.27 2.54
N ARG A 421 -15.98 -19.36 1.62
CA ARG A 421 -15.40 -18.01 1.55
C ARG A 421 -15.57 -17.24 2.86
N LYS A 422 -16.76 -17.27 3.45
CA LYS A 422 -17.06 -16.59 4.72
C LYS A 422 -16.23 -17.16 5.87
N TRP A 423 -16.17 -18.49 6.01
CA TRP A 423 -15.38 -19.17 7.05
C TRP A 423 -13.90 -18.94 6.88
N ASN A 424 -13.36 -19.04 5.66
CA ASN A 424 -11.96 -18.80 5.37
C ASN A 424 -11.54 -17.39 5.79
N ALA A 425 -12.27 -16.37 5.37
CA ALA A 425 -12.02 -14.98 5.75
C ALA A 425 -12.07 -14.77 7.29
N TRP A 426 -13.02 -15.44 7.97
CA TRP A 426 -13.10 -15.39 9.42
C TRP A 426 -11.91 -16.05 10.10
N CYS A 427 -11.52 -17.23 9.66
CA CYS A 427 -10.34 -17.97 10.18
C CYS A 427 -9.06 -17.19 9.94
N GLU A 428 -8.80 -16.74 8.70
CA GLU A 428 -7.60 -15.96 8.34
C GLU A 428 -7.43 -14.74 9.24
N SER A 429 -8.52 -13.98 9.48
CA SER A 429 -8.48 -12.79 10.33
C SER A 429 -8.07 -13.07 11.79
N ARG A 430 -8.10 -14.33 12.23
CA ARG A 430 -7.81 -14.77 13.60
C ARG A 430 -6.58 -15.65 13.75
N LEU A 431 -6.00 -16.13 12.66
CA LEU A 431 -4.79 -16.97 12.70
C LEU A 431 -3.64 -16.32 13.47
N ARG A 432 -3.51 -14.98 13.40
CA ARG A 432 -2.50 -14.27 14.18
C ARG A 432 -2.64 -14.50 15.70
N ASN A 433 -3.88 -14.59 16.19
CA ASN A 433 -4.15 -14.82 17.62
C ASN A 433 -3.75 -16.24 18.01
N LEU A 434 -4.01 -17.22 17.12
CA LEU A 434 -3.55 -18.60 17.30
C LEU A 434 -2.01 -18.65 17.37
N VAL A 435 -1.31 -17.96 16.47
CA VAL A 435 0.16 -17.91 16.47
C VAL A 435 0.68 -17.33 17.79
N VAL A 436 0.09 -16.24 18.28
CA VAL A 436 0.48 -15.63 19.56
C VAL A 436 0.17 -16.55 20.74
N ALA A 437 -0.99 -17.23 20.73
CA ALA A 437 -1.38 -18.14 21.79
C ALA A 437 -0.49 -19.40 21.86
N LEU A 438 -0.02 -19.88 20.71
CA LEU A 438 0.91 -21.03 20.63
C LEU A 438 2.34 -20.66 21.04
N ASP A 439 2.70 -19.38 21.01
CA ASP A 439 4.05 -18.91 21.33
C ASP A 439 4.27 -18.89 22.84
N THR A 440 4.80 -19.98 23.38
CA THR A 440 5.03 -20.13 24.81
C THR A 440 6.53 -20.05 25.09
N PRO A 441 7.03 -18.98 25.75
CA PRO A 441 8.44 -18.81 26.05
C PRO A 441 9.02 -20.02 26.79
N GLY A 442 10.16 -20.52 26.31
CA GLY A 442 10.85 -21.68 26.89
C GLY A 442 10.37 -23.04 26.40
N TYR A 443 9.19 -23.15 25.79
CA TYR A 443 8.61 -24.42 25.31
C TYR A 443 8.37 -24.43 23.81
N VAL A 444 7.63 -23.48 23.28
CA VAL A 444 7.27 -23.37 21.86
C VAL A 444 7.63 -21.99 21.33
N ARG A 445 8.33 -21.96 20.20
CA ARG A 445 8.54 -20.75 19.42
C ARG A 445 7.71 -20.86 18.14
N ALA A 446 6.59 -20.18 18.12
CA ALA A 446 5.71 -20.14 16.95
C ALA A 446 6.34 -19.32 15.82
N ARG A 447 6.22 -19.81 14.58
CA ARG A 447 6.64 -19.15 13.36
C ARG A 447 5.45 -19.07 12.40
N PRO A 448 4.85 -17.91 12.15
CA PRO A 448 3.85 -17.75 11.10
C PRO A 448 4.51 -17.83 9.72
N HIS A 449 3.79 -18.38 8.75
CA HIS A 449 4.24 -18.48 7.36
C HIS A 449 3.06 -18.37 6.39
#